data_7a4b00307c09f49312cf38d14f76e4ad
#
_entry.id   7a4b00307c09f49312cf38d14f76e4ad
#
_cell.length_a   1.000
_cell.length_b   1.000
_cell.length_c   1.000
_cell.angle_alpha   90.00
_cell.angle_beta   90.00
_cell.angle_gamma   90.00
#
_symmetry.space_group_name_H-M   'P 1'
#
loop_
_entity.id
_entity.type
_entity.pdbx_description
1 polymer ?
#
loop_
_entity_poly.entity_id
_entity_poly.type
_entity_poly.pdbx_seq_one_letter_code
_entity_poly.pdbx_strand_id
1 'polypeptide(L)'
;MKVALFGGTGFVGTHITEELINNHHNPVLLVRPGSENKVYLPDKCHVNIGDITDFESIEQTINNTDAVIYNIGIIRQFPKKGITFEAMHFEGARHCMEAAERLGVKRFILMSANGVKYNGTLYQSTKFLAEQYLKNTELEWTIFRPSLIFGDPNGKQEFCSQLRDDMLSLPLP
;
A
#
# COMPACT_ATOMS: atom_id res chain seq x y z
N MET A 1 6.37 15.87 9.83
CA MET A 1 4.98 15.45 9.59
C MET A 1 4.80 14.03 10.13
N LYS A 2 3.61 13.69 10.63
CA LYS A 2 3.20 12.29 10.84
C LYS A 2 2.52 11.78 9.57
N VAL A 3 2.93 10.61 9.08
CA VAL A 3 2.43 10.08 7.81
C VAL A 3 1.90 8.66 8.03
N ALA A 4 0.60 8.46 7.84
CA ALA A 4 0.01 7.14 7.83
C ALA A 4 0.43 6.39 6.56
N LEU A 5 1.00 5.20 6.69
CA LEU A 5 1.47 4.40 5.57
C LEU A 5 0.87 3.00 5.61
N PHE A 6 0.05 2.70 4.62
CA PHE A 6 -0.54 1.40 4.39
C PHE A 6 0.32 0.62 3.39
N GLY A 7 0.78 -0.55 3.78
CA GLY A 7 1.70 -1.37 2.99
C GLY A 7 3.19 -1.12 3.28
N GLY A 8 3.53 -0.52 4.43
CA GLY A 8 4.90 -0.20 4.84
C GLY A 8 5.83 -1.41 5.02
N THR A 9 5.30 -2.61 5.21
CA THR A 9 6.08 -3.85 5.36
C THR A 9 6.48 -4.51 4.03
N GLY A 10 5.96 -4.02 2.89
CA GLY A 10 6.30 -4.51 1.56
C GLY A 10 7.61 -3.94 1.03
N PHE A 11 8.06 -4.42 -0.15
CA PHE A 11 9.28 -3.95 -0.82
C PHE A 11 9.30 -2.41 -0.96
N VAL A 12 8.36 -1.83 -1.71
CA VAL A 12 8.30 -0.37 -1.91
C VAL A 12 8.03 0.37 -0.60
N GLY A 13 7.16 -0.19 0.27
CA GLY A 13 6.81 0.42 1.55
C GLY A 13 7.99 0.57 2.50
N THR A 14 8.95 -0.36 2.46
CA THR A 14 10.19 -0.26 3.25
C THR A 14 11.02 0.95 2.82
N HIS A 15 11.20 1.16 1.51
CA HIS A 15 11.93 2.31 0.99
C HIS A 15 11.20 3.64 1.26
N ILE A 16 9.85 3.64 1.18
CA ILE A 16 9.06 4.81 1.59
C ILE A 16 9.26 5.11 3.07
N THR A 17 9.23 4.08 3.92
CA THR A 17 9.45 4.24 5.38
C THR A 17 10.83 4.81 5.67
N GLU A 18 11.86 4.27 5.02
CA GLU A 18 13.25 4.75 5.11
C GLU A 18 13.35 6.22 4.71
N GLU A 19 12.77 6.60 3.58
CA GLU A 19 12.83 7.95 3.07
C GLU A 19 12.06 8.95 3.95
N LEU A 20 10.92 8.54 4.51
CA LEU A 20 10.19 9.34 5.49
C LEU A 20 11.05 9.62 6.73
N ILE A 21 11.73 8.61 7.26
CA ILE A 21 12.62 8.74 8.43
C ILE A 21 13.81 9.66 8.12
N ASN A 22 14.45 9.48 6.96
CA ASN A 22 15.59 10.27 6.52
C ASN A 22 15.24 11.76 6.38
N ASN A 23 14.00 12.06 6.00
CA ASN A 23 13.47 13.42 5.89
C ASN A 23 12.77 13.91 7.18
N HIS A 24 13.06 13.31 8.32
CA HIS A 24 12.54 13.72 9.63
C HIS A 24 11.01 13.70 9.73
N HIS A 25 10.35 12.79 9.00
CA HIS A 25 8.93 12.49 9.17
C HIS A 25 8.75 11.31 10.12
N ASN A 26 7.57 11.20 10.71
CA ASN A 26 7.21 10.14 11.64
C ASN A 26 6.23 9.17 10.97
N PRO A 27 6.68 8.00 10.49
CA PRO A 27 5.79 7.01 9.90
C PRO A 27 4.87 6.38 10.94
N VAL A 28 3.58 6.27 10.59
CA VAL A 28 2.55 5.53 11.32
C VAL A 28 2.08 4.39 10.43
N LEU A 29 2.42 3.16 10.79
CA LEU A 29 2.22 1.99 9.94
C LEU A 29 1.04 1.15 10.40
N LEU A 30 0.14 0.77 9.50
CA LEU A 30 -0.78 -0.35 9.73
C LEU A 30 -0.05 -1.65 9.36
N VAL A 31 0.08 -2.54 10.33
CA VAL A 31 0.81 -3.80 10.19
C VAL A 31 -0.09 -4.96 10.55
N ARG A 32 -0.23 -5.92 9.65
CA ARG A 32 -1.03 -7.13 9.91
C ARG A 32 -0.42 -7.97 11.03
N PRO A 33 -1.25 -8.59 11.90
CA PRO A 33 -0.76 -9.54 12.90
C PRO A 33 0.18 -10.58 12.28
N GLY A 34 1.33 -10.81 12.94
CA GLY A 34 2.38 -11.71 12.47
C GLY A 34 3.31 -11.14 11.38
N SER A 35 3.23 -9.85 11.09
CA SER A 35 4.14 -9.16 10.15
C SER A 35 5.01 -8.08 10.82
N GLU A 36 5.02 -8.02 12.12
CA GLU A 36 5.71 -7.02 12.94
C GLU A 36 7.23 -7.03 12.70
N ASN A 37 7.79 -8.21 12.53
CA ASN A 37 9.22 -8.42 12.25
C ASN A 37 9.66 -7.93 10.86
N LYS A 38 8.72 -7.51 10.01
CA LYS A 38 8.98 -6.97 8.66
C LYS A 38 9.08 -5.45 8.65
N VAL A 39 8.78 -4.79 9.77
CA VAL A 39 8.87 -3.33 9.86
C VAL A 39 10.34 -2.90 9.80
N TYR A 40 10.62 -1.96 8.91
CA TYR A 40 11.94 -1.34 8.82
C TYR A 40 12.11 -0.32 9.93
N LEU A 41 13.21 -0.41 10.70
CA LEU A 41 13.53 0.47 11.84
C LEU A 41 12.31 0.69 12.76
N PRO A 42 11.80 -0.38 13.43
CA PRO A 42 10.55 -0.29 14.21
C PRO A 42 10.62 0.77 15.31
N ASP A 43 11.78 1.03 15.89
CA ASP A 43 11.98 2.07 16.92
C ASP A 43 11.81 3.51 16.38
N LYS A 44 11.78 3.69 15.07
CA LYS A 44 11.55 4.97 14.38
C LYS A 44 10.14 5.12 13.84
N CYS A 45 9.29 4.10 14.00
CA CYS A 45 7.93 4.07 13.48
C CYS A 45 6.92 3.96 14.61
N HIS A 46 5.75 4.54 14.45
CA HIS A 46 4.58 4.14 15.23
C HIS A 46 3.89 2.99 14.51
N VAL A 47 3.67 1.87 15.21
CA VAL A 47 3.09 0.65 14.60
C VAL A 47 1.73 0.37 15.23
N ASN A 48 0.69 0.37 14.43
CA ASN A 48 -0.64 -0.10 14.78
C ASN A 48 -0.84 -1.50 14.20
N ILE A 49 -1.20 -2.46 15.06
CA ILE A 49 -1.48 -3.83 14.62
C ILE A 49 -2.95 -3.92 14.24
N GLY A 50 -3.21 -4.31 13.00
CA GLY A 50 -4.57 -4.42 12.48
C GLY A 50 -4.59 -4.86 11.01
N ASP A 51 -5.78 -4.90 10.43
CA ASP A 51 -5.96 -5.30 9.02
C ASP A 51 -6.63 -4.19 8.21
N ILE A 52 -6.30 -4.11 6.93
CA ILE A 52 -6.86 -3.13 6.00
C ILE A 52 -8.36 -3.34 5.74
N THR A 53 -8.90 -4.47 6.09
CA THR A 53 -10.34 -4.77 6.01
C THR A 53 -11.12 -4.30 7.25
N ASP A 54 -10.42 -3.92 8.31
CA ASP A 54 -11.00 -3.39 9.53
C ASP A 54 -10.92 -1.85 9.56
N PHE A 55 -12.08 -1.21 9.48
CA PHE A 55 -12.18 0.24 9.40
C PHE A 55 -11.67 0.94 10.67
N GLU A 56 -11.84 0.34 11.85
CA GLU A 56 -11.34 0.88 13.12
C GLU A 56 -9.81 0.93 13.13
N SER A 57 -9.15 -0.13 12.66
CA SER A 57 -7.68 -0.19 12.50
C SER A 57 -7.16 0.89 11.54
N ILE A 58 -7.92 1.16 10.46
CA ILE A 58 -7.62 2.23 9.51
C ILE A 58 -7.71 3.59 10.19
N GLU A 59 -8.82 3.88 10.90
CA GLU A 59 -9.02 5.15 11.59
C GLU A 59 -7.95 5.40 12.66
N GLN A 60 -7.63 4.40 13.47
CA GLN A 60 -6.56 4.48 14.47
C GLN A 60 -5.21 4.82 13.84
N THR A 61 -4.93 4.30 12.64
CA THR A 61 -3.67 4.54 11.93
C THR A 61 -3.62 5.96 11.34
N ILE A 62 -4.75 6.48 10.85
CA ILE A 62 -4.83 7.81 10.24
C ILE A 62 -4.97 8.92 11.31
N ASN A 63 -5.50 8.59 12.48
CA ASN A 63 -5.78 9.58 13.52
C ASN A 63 -4.54 10.39 13.92
N ASN A 64 -4.69 11.73 13.95
CA ASN A 64 -3.60 12.67 14.25
C ASN A 64 -2.40 12.56 13.31
N THR A 65 -2.61 12.20 12.04
CA THR A 65 -1.58 12.28 10.99
C THR A 65 -1.81 13.47 10.07
N ASP A 66 -0.77 13.88 9.35
CA ASP A 66 -0.79 15.02 8.42
C ASP A 66 -1.06 14.58 6.98
N ALA A 67 -0.76 13.32 6.67
CA ALA A 67 -0.92 12.76 5.34
C ALA A 67 -1.13 11.23 5.39
N VAL A 68 -1.72 10.70 4.33
CA VAL A 68 -1.93 9.27 4.11
C VAL A 68 -1.22 8.82 2.83
N ILE A 69 -0.49 7.72 2.91
CA ILE A 69 0.08 7.02 1.75
C ILE A 69 -0.53 5.63 1.67
N TYR A 70 -1.27 5.36 0.62
CA TYR A 70 -1.79 4.03 0.31
C TYR A 70 -0.89 3.35 -0.71
N ASN A 71 -0.07 2.40 -0.25
CA ASN A 71 0.92 1.67 -1.04
C ASN A 71 0.62 0.17 -1.10
N ILE A 72 -0.58 -0.27 -0.70
CA ILE A 72 -0.95 -1.68 -0.81
C ILE A 72 -1.16 -2.04 -2.27
N GLY A 73 -0.46 -3.08 -2.71
CA GLY A 73 -0.62 -3.68 -4.02
C GLY A 73 -0.26 -5.15 -3.97
N ILE A 74 -1.06 -5.99 -4.62
CA ILE A 74 -0.82 -7.42 -4.77
C ILE A 74 -0.79 -7.73 -6.27
N ILE A 75 0.04 -8.68 -6.67
CA ILE A 75 0.08 -9.21 -8.05
C ILE A 75 -0.59 -10.58 -8.16
N ARG A 76 -0.86 -11.22 -7.02
CA ARG A 76 -1.50 -12.53 -6.92
C ARG A 76 -2.58 -12.50 -5.85
N GLN A 77 -3.71 -13.13 -6.14
CA GLN A 77 -4.84 -13.24 -5.20
C GLN A 77 -4.77 -14.53 -4.38
N PHE A 78 -5.28 -14.45 -3.14
CA PHE A 78 -5.50 -15.58 -2.25
C PHE A 78 -6.93 -15.48 -1.65
N PRO A 79 -7.99 -15.81 -2.45
CA PRO A 79 -9.37 -15.55 -2.05
C PRO A 79 -9.78 -16.23 -0.75
N LYS A 80 -9.26 -17.46 -0.49
CA LYS A 80 -9.52 -18.19 0.78
C LYS A 80 -9.01 -17.44 2.03
N LYS A 81 -8.12 -16.46 1.84
CA LYS A 81 -7.57 -15.58 2.90
C LYS A 81 -8.14 -14.17 2.86
N GLY A 82 -9.16 -13.90 2.06
CA GLY A 82 -9.70 -12.56 1.84
C GLY A 82 -8.77 -11.61 1.06
N ILE A 83 -7.65 -12.11 0.53
CA ILE A 83 -6.69 -11.29 -0.20
C ILE A 83 -7.06 -11.31 -1.68
N THR A 84 -7.86 -10.34 -2.11
CA THR A 84 -8.30 -10.17 -3.50
C THR A 84 -7.90 -8.80 -4.05
N PHE A 85 -7.89 -8.63 -5.37
CA PHE A 85 -7.65 -7.33 -5.98
C PHE A 85 -8.71 -6.31 -5.54
N GLU A 86 -9.98 -6.73 -5.46
CA GLU A 86 -11.06 -5.87 -4.98
C GLU A 86 -10.78 -5.35 -3.57
N ALA A 87 -10.57 -6.26 -2.62
CA ALA A 87 -10.34 -5.91 -1.22
C ALA A 87 -9.08 -5.06 -1.02
N MET A 88 -7.97 -5.40 -1.72
CA MET A 88 -6.67 -4.76 -1.49
C MET A 88 -6.43 -3.51 -2.33
N HIS A 89 -6.98 -3.42 -3.55
CA HIS A 89 -6.72 -2.28 -4.43
C HIS A 89 -7.81 -1.23 -4.37
N PHE A 90 -9.08 -1.64 -4.19
CA PHE A 90 -10.21 -0.72 -4.20
C PHE A 90 -10.80 -0.50 -2.81
N GLU A 91 -11.36 -1.51 -2.16
CA GLU A 91 -12.08 -1.33 -0.89
C GLU A 91 -11.19 -0.79 0.22
N GLY A 92 -9.99 -1.35 0.41
CA GLY A 92 -9.04 -0.84 1.40
C GLY A 92 -8.60 0.60 1.12
N ALA A 93 -8.38 0.96 -0.15
CA ALA A 93 -8.05 2.33 -0.53
C ALA A 93 -9.23 3.27 -0.28
N ARG A 94 -10.45 2.87 -0.65
CA ARG A 94 -11.68 3.62 -0.41
C ARG A 94 -11.89 3.90 1.09
N HIS A 95 -11.78 2.88 1.93
CA HIS A 95 -11.89 3.03 3.38
C HIS A 95 -10.84 4.00 3.95
N CYS A 96 -9.60 3.96 3.44
CA CYS A 96 -8.58 4.92 3.86
C CYS A 96 -8.91 6.36 3.43
N MET A 97 -9.50 6.56 2.24
CA MET A 97 -9.94 7.87 1.77
C MET A 97 -11.09 8.40 2.63
N GLU A 98 -12.11 7.58 2.90
CA GLU A 98 -13.25 7.93 3.76
C GLU A 98 -12.79 8.27 5.19
N ALA A 99 -11.87 7.49 5.75
CA ALA A 99 -11.31 7.77 7.07
C ALA A 99 -10.48 9.06 7.08
N ALA A 100 -9.70 9.34 6.03
CA ALA A 100 -8.95 10.58 5.90
C ALA A 100 -9.87 11.81 5.87
N GLU A 101 -10.93 11.78 5.04
CA GLU A 101 -11.93 12.87 5.00
C GLU A 101 -12.62 13.05 6.36
N ARG A 102 -13.08 11.97 6.98
CA ARG A 102 -13.73 11.99 8.29
C ARG A 102 -12.88 12.58 9.40
N LEU A 103 -11.57 12.29 9.37
CA LEU A 103 -10.59 12.75 10.36
C LEU A 103 -9.94 14.10 9.99
N GLY A 104 -10.31 14.70 8.85
CA GLY A 104 -9.80 15.99 8.38
C GLY A 104 -8.36 15.94 7.86
N VAL A 105 -7.84 14.77 7.56
CA VAL A 105 -6.51 14.60 6.93
C VAL A 105 -6.65 14.82 5.43
N LYS A 106 -6.15 15.95 4.92
CA LYS A 106 -6.42 16.36 3.54
C LYS A 106 -5.49 15.70 2.52
N ARG A 107 -4.24 15.45 2.88
CA ARG A 107 -3.23 14.98 1.94
C ARG A 107 -3.28 13.47 1.76
N PHE A 108 -3.53 13.00 0.54
CA PHE A 108 -3.61 11.57 0.20
C PHE A 108 -2.71 11.22 -1.00
N ILE A 109 -1.90 10.19 -0.86
CA ILE A 109 -1.02 9.68 -1.91
C ILE A 109 -1.41 8.22 -2.21
N LEU A 110 -1.79 7.97 -3.46
CA LEU A 110 -2.20 6.64 -3.94
C LEU A 110 -1.14 6.04 -4.86
N MET A 111 -0.64 4.86 -4.49
CA MET A 111 0.19 4.05 -5.37
C MET A 111 -0.70 3.20 -6.30
N SER A 112 -0.87 3.68 -7.50
CA SER A 112 -1.58 2.98 -8.58
C SER A 112 -0.61 2.15 -9.42
N ALA A 113 -0.83 2.02 -10.72
CA ALA A 113 0.05 1.34 -11.66
C ALA A 113 -0.07 1.93 -13.08
N ASN A 114 0.99 1.79 -13.87
CA ASN A 114 0.91 2.12 -15.29
C ASN A 114 -0.09 1.20 -16.00
N GLY A 115 -0.80 1.74 -16.99
CA GLY A 115 -1.73 0.99 -17.81
C GLY A 115 -3.06 0.61 -17.14
N VAL A 116 -3.41 1.20 -15.98
CA VAL A 116 -4.73 0.98 -15.37
C VAL A 116 -5.85 1.53 -16.26
N LYS A 117 -6.93 0.78 -16.41
CA LYS A 117 -8.08 1.15 -17.24
C LYS A 117 -9.35 0.41 -16.80
N TYR A 118 -10.51 1.00 -17.07
CA TYR A 118 -11.81 0.44 -16.68
C TYR A 118 -12.05 -0.98 -17.23
N ASN A 119 -11.88 -1.16 -18.54
CA ASN A 119 -12.10 -2.44 -19.24
C ASN A 119 -10.81 -3.28 -19.32
N GLY A 120 -10.00 -3.30 -18.23
CA GLY A 120 -8.78 -4.07 -18.14
C GLY A 120 -8.95 -5.41 -17.44
N THR A 121 -7.82 -6.00 -17.05
CA THR A 121 -7.83 -7.12 -16.11
C THR A 121 -8.37 -6.67 -14.75
N LEU A 122 -8.77 -7.61 -13.88
CA LEU A 122 -9.19 -7.27 -12.51
C LEU A 122 -8.15 -6.42 -11.75
N TYR A 123 -6.87 -6.69 -11.94
CA TYR A 123 -5.79 -5.86 -11.41
C TYR A 123 -5.89 -4.40 -11.88
N GLN A 124 -6.08 -4.21 -13.19
CA GLN A 124 -6.14 -2.89 -13.79
C GLN A 124 -7.42 -2.14 -13.41
N SER A 125 -8.56 -2.83 -13.45
CA SER A 125 -9.87 -2.23 -13.18
C SER A 125 -10.03 -1.82 -11.72
N THR A 126 -9.59 -2.64 -10.76
CA THR A 126 -9.69 -2.31 -9.33
C THR A 126 -8.82 -1.12 -8.96
N LYS A 127 -7.60 -1.02 -9.49
CA LYS A 127 -6.76 0.17 -9.30
C LYS A 127 -7.35 1.41 -10.00
N PHE A 128 -7.92 1.23 -11.20
CA PHE A 128 -8.62 2.32 -11.87
C PHE A 128 -9.80 2.85 -11.05
N LEU A 129 -10.61 1.96 -10.47
CA LEU A 129 -11.73 2.35 -9.61
C LEU A 129 -11.26 3.14 -8.38
N ALA A 130 -10.15 2.73 -7.74
CA ALA A 130 -9.57 3.48 -6.63
C ALA A 130 -9.14 4.89 -7.05
N GLU A 131 -8.54 5.05 -8.24
CA GLU A 131 -8.20 6.38 -8.77
C GLU A 131 -9.43 7.23 -9.04
N GLN A 132 -10.50 6.64 -9.61
CA GLN A 132 -11.73 7.39 -9.89
C GLN A 132 -12.41 7.81 -8.58
N TYR A 133 -12.43 6.94 -7.58
CA TYR A 133 -12.97 7.28 -6.28
C TYR A 133 -12.20 8.47 -5.67
N LEU A 134 -10.87 8.39 -5.63
CA LEU A 134 -10.01 9.45 -5.08
C LEU A 134 -10.23 10.80 -5.76
N LYS A 135 -10.37 10.82 -7.09
CA LYS A 135 -10.62 12.04 -7.87
C LYS A 135 -11.96 12.71 -7.57
N ASN A 136 -12.91 11.97 -7.00
CA ASN A 136 -14.24 12.48 -6.60
C ASN A 136 -14.32 12.85 -5.11
N THR A 137 -13.20 12.77 -4.36
CA THR A 137 -13.10 13.24 -2.98
C THR A 137 -12.60 14.68 -2.93
N GLU A 138 -12.74 15.33 -1.77
CA GLU A 138 -12.17 16.65 -1.49
C GLU A 138 -10.70 16.60 -1.02
N LEU A 139 -10.05 15.44 -1.14
CA LEU A 139 -8.67 15.24 -0.71
C LEU A 139 -7.68 15.93 -1.66
N GLU A 140 -6.60 16.43 -1.12
CA GLU A 140 -5.43 16.93 -1.86
C GLU A 140 -4.59 15.73 -2.30
N TRP A 141 -4.93 15.15 -3.44
CA TRP A 141 -4.36 13.87 -3.84
C TRP A 141 -3.16 13.96 -4.79
N THR A 142 -2.35 12.92 -4.76
CA THR A 142 -1.37 12.58 -5.80
C THR A 142 -1.48 11.10 -6.12
N ILE A 143 -1.53 10.76 -7.40
CA ILE A 143 -1.56 9.39 -7.90
C ILE A 143 -0.25 9.08 -8.60
N PHE A 144 0.50 8.11 -8.06
CA PHE A 144 1.67 7.56 -8.74
C PHE A 144 1.25 6.34 -9.56
N ARG A 145 1.64 6.32 -10.83
CA ARG A 145 1.43 5.19 -11.76
C ARG A 145 2.78 4.61 -12.17
N PRO A 146 3.47 3.91 -11.28
CA PRO A 146 4.75 3.32 -11.63
C PRO A 146 4.58 2.25 -12.70
N SER A 147 5.62 2.07 -13.50
CA SER A 147 5.82 0.90 -14.33
C SER A 147 6.38 -0.23 -13.45
N LEU A 148 7.28 -1.04 -13.95
CA LEU A 148 7.95 -2.07 -13.18
C LEU A 148 8.89 -1.41 -12.16
N ILE A 149 8.66 -1.70 -10.87
CA ILE A 149 9.54 -1.25 -9.79
C ILE A 149 10.50 -2.39 -9.46
N PHE A 150 11.78 -2.09 -9.49
CA PHE A 150 12.86 -3.04 -9.18
C PHE A 150 13.92 -2.37 -8.32
N GLY A 151 14.72 -3.16 -7.62
CA GLY A 151 15.78 -2.67 -6.74
C GLY A 151 16.25 -3.75 -5.79
N ASP A 152 17.00 -3.36 -4.76
CA ASP A 152 17.40 -4.29 -3.69
C ASP A 152 16.18 -4.64 -2.84
N PRO A 153 15.74 -5.90 -2.86
CA PRO A 153 14.55 -6.30 -2.11
C PRO A 153 14.77 -6.41 -0.60
N ASN A 154 16.03 -6.33 -0.12
CA ASN A 154 16.35 -6.50 1.31
C ASN A 154 15.63 -7.71 1.94
N GLY A 155 15.65 -8.86 1.26
CA GLY A 155 14.98 -10.09 1.68
C GLY A 155 13.46 -10.08 1.48
N LYS A 156 12.88 -9.05 0.87
CA LYS A 156 11.45 -8.98 0.55
C LYS A 156 11.18 -9.46 -0.86
N GLN A 157 9.94 -9.83 -1.14
CA GLN A 157 9.53 -10.25 -2.47
C GLN A 157 9.32 -9.03 -3.36
N GLU A 158 10.02 -8.98 -4.50
CA GLU A 158 9.80 -8.01 -5.56
C GLU A 158 9.61 -8.74 -6.91
N PHE A 159 9.05 -8.06 -7.90
CA PHE A 159 8.60 -8.71 -9.13
C PHE A 159 9.73 -9.37 -9.93
N CYS A 160 10.88 -8.70 -10.06
CA CYS A 160 11.98 -9.24 -10.87
C CYS A 160 12.59 -10.49 -10.25
N SER A 161 12.76 -10.51 -8.92
CA SER A 161 13.23 -11.70 -8.19
C SER A 161 12.24 -12.85 -8.32
N GLN A 162 10.94 -12.57 -8.19
CA GLN A 162 9.91 -13.58 -8.37
C GLN A 162 9.91 -14.14 -9.80
N LEU A 163 9.97 -13.28 -10.82
CA LEU A 163 10.01 -13.71 -12.21
C LEU A 163 11.25 -14.56 -12.49
N ARG A 164 12.40 -14.15 -11.99
CA ARG A 164 13.64 -14.94 -12.10
C ARG A 164 13.46 -16.34 -11.48
N ASP A 165 12.93 -16.39 -10.27
CA ASP A 165 12.78 -17.66 -9.54
C ASP A 165 11.75 -18.56 -10.23
N ASP A 166 10.65 -17.99 -10.73
CA ASP A 166 9.66 -18.70 -11.52
C ASP A 166 10.28 -19.26 -12.83
N MET A 167 11.09 -18.46 -13.54
CA MET A 167 11.77 -18.90 -14.76
C MET A 167 12.81 -19.99 -14.49
N LEU A 168 13.59 -19.90 -13.40
CA LEU A 168 14.58 -20.90 -13.03
C LEU A 168 13.96 -22.20 -12.54
N SER A 169 12.71 -22.16 -12.07
CA SER A 169 11.97 -23.36 -11.63
C SER A 169 11.31 -24.13 -12.78
N LEU A 170 11.28 -23.57 -14.00
CA LEU A 170 10.74 -24.27 -15.16
C LEU A 170 11.70 -25.41 -15.54
N PRO A 171 11.18 -26.65 -15.77
CA PRO A 171 12.01 -27.72 -16.29
C PRO A 171 12.52 -27.29 -17.67
N LEU A 172 13.84 -27.19 -17.81
CA LEU A 172 14.45 -26.99 -19.12
C LEU A 172 14.16 -28.23 -19.96
N PRO A 173 13.78 -28.07 -21.25
CA PRO A 173 13.54 -29.20 -22.15
C PRO A 173 14.82 -30.00 -22.39
#